data_208f0f95e4108c34e273fe0bc3ce55b9
#
_entry.id   208f0f95e4108c34e273fe0bc3ce55b9
#
_cell.length_a   1.000
_cell.length_b   1.000
_cell.length_c   1.000
_cell.angle_alpha   90.00
_cell.angle_beta   90.00
_cell.angle_gamma   90.00
#
_symmetry.space_group_name_H-M   'P 1'
#
loop_
_entity.id
_entity.type
_entity.pdbx_description
1 polymer ?
#
loop_
_entity_poly.entity_id
_entity_poly.type
_entity_poly.pdbx_seq_one_letter_code
_entity_poly.pdbx_strand_id
1 'polypeptide(L)'
;MEKMNKGFTVWFTGLSGAGKSTISHLLKEKLKEFGRDVEILDDDVVRTNLCQDLGFSEQDSDITIQRIAFICKLLTRNGVAVISAAISPYREARDKARNEIGNFVEVYVKCPLEVCVERDAKGLYKKSFKGEIHSFTGVSHPYEEPQNPELILETNKENVEESTNKIIKKLIELGYLNTKEDVYSSEEEGMIIKRLSGLGYIN
;
A
#
# COMPACT_ATOMS: atom_id res chain seq x y z
N MET A 1 18.43 8.54 -22.17
CA MET A 1 18.09 8.79 -20.75
C MET A 1 16.96 7.85 -20.41
N GLU A 2 17.20 6.84 -19.60
CA GLU A 2 16.12 5.99 -19.09
C GLU A 2 15.10 6.89 -18.39
N LYS A 3 13.83 6.73 -18.78
CA LYS A 3 12.73 7.46 -18.18
C LYS A 3 12.62 6.96 -16.73
N MET A 4 13.15 7.71 -15.77
CA MET A 4 13.03 7.34 -14.35
C MET A 4 11.56 7.07 -14.04
N ASN A 5 11.27 5.87 -13.59
CA ASN A 5 9.92 5.50 -13.18
C ASN A 5 9.41 6.46 -12.10
N LYS A 6 8.24 7.04 -12.29
CA LYS A 6 7.60 7.91 -11.30
C LYS A 6 7.31 7.10 -10.03
N GLY A 7 7.96 7.43 -8.90
CA GLY A 7 7.66 6.78 -7.63
C GLY A 7 6.28 7.15 -7.11
N PHE A 8 5.70 6.28 -6.29
CA PHE A 8 4.41 6.48 -5.65
C PHE A 8 4.33 5.71 -4.33
N THR A 9 3.41 6.11 -3.47
CA THR A 9 3.10 5.39 -2.24
C THR A 9 1.68 4.84 -2.30
N VAL A 10 1.52 3.52 -2.15
CA VAL A 10 0.23 2.88 -1.82
C VAL A 10 0.11 2.86 -0.30
N TRP A 11 -0.82 3.64 0.22
CA TRP A 11 -1.06 3.79 1.65
C TRP A 11 -2.28 2.99 2.06
N PHE A 12 -2.04 1.83 2.66
CA PHE A 12 -3.13 1.05 3.26
C PHE A 12 -3.57 1.65 4.59
N THR A 13 -4.88 1.69 4.82
CA THR A 13 -5.47 1.97 6.11
C THR A 13 -6.60 0.98 6.39
N GLY A 14 -6.89 0.71 7.66
CA GLY A 14 -7.92 -0.24 8.07
C GLY A 14 -7.56 -0.96 9.37
N LEU A 15 -8.53 -1.64 9.98
CA LEU A 15 -8.39 -2.33 11.26
C LEU A 15 -7.30 -3.41 11.23
N SER A 16 -6.80 -3.78 12.41
CA SER A 16 -5.97 -4.99 12.56
C SER A 16 -6.78 -6.20 12.07
N GLY A 17 -6.12 -7.17 11.40
CA GLY A 17 -6.84 -8.32 10.83
C GLY A 17 -7.63 -8.06 9.55
N ALA A 18 -7.70 -6.81 9.05
CA ALA A 18 -8.40 -6.49 7.81
C ALA A 18 -7.71 -7.04 6.53
N GLY A 19 -6.45 -7.51 6.61
CA GLY A 19 -5.76 -8.12 5.47
C GLY A 19 -4.68 -7.26 4.81
N LYS A 20 -4.36 -6.07 5.37
CA LYS A 20 -3.35 -5.15 4.83
C LYS A 20 -2.02 -5.81 4.48
N SER A 21 -1.38 -6.48 5.44
CA SER A 21 -0.08 -7.13 5.24
C SER A 21 -0.13 -8.23 4.18
N THR A 22 -1.20 -9.04 4.17
CA THR A 22 -1.37 -10.12 3.19
C THR A 22 -1.45 -9.58 1.76
N ILE A 23 -2.25 -8.52 1.55
CA ILE A 23 -2.38 -7.85 0.24
C ILE A 23 -1.08 -7.16 -0.14
N SER A 24 -0.39 -6.52 0.83
CA SER A 24 0.89 -5.83 0.59
C SER A 24 1.97 -6.76 0.02
N HIS A 25 2.08 -7.97 0.55
CA HIS A 25 3.07 -8.94 0.05
C HIS A 25 2.77 -9.38 -1.38
N LEU A 26 1.52 -9.71 -1.71
CA LEU A 26 1.16 -10.06 -3.08
C LEU A 26 1.32 -8.87 -4.04
N LEU A 27 0.94 -7.67 -3.59
CA LEU A 27 1.13 -6.45 -4.37
C LEU A 27 2.61 -6.18 -4.67
N LYS A 28 3.49 -6.38 -3.68
CA LYS A 28 4.95 -6.26 -3.88
C LYS A 28 5.44 -7.14 -5.02
N GLU A 29 5.05 -8.41 -5.02
CA GLU A 29 5.49 -9.35 -6.07
C GLU A 29 4.93 -8.93 -7.45
N LYS A 30 3.67 -8.54 -7.53
CA LYS A 30 3.09 -8.04 -8.78
C LYS A 30 3.77 -6.76 -9.28
N LEU A 31 4.09 -5.81 -8.39
CA LEU A 31 4.79 -4.58 -8.79
C LEU A 31 6.21 -4.84 -9.31
N LYS A 32 6.89 -5.85 -8.78
CA LYS A 32 8.18 -6.30 -9.32
C LYS A 32 8.06 -6.87 -10.74
N GLU A 33 6.95 -7.56 -11.07
CA GLU A 33 6.67 -8.02 -12.43
C GLU A 33 6.49 -6.86 -13.43
N PHE A 34 6.10 -5.66 -12.93
CA PHE A 34 6.09 -4.39 -13.68
C PHE A 34 7.45 -3.68 -13.69
N GLY A 35 8.52 -4.34 -13.23
CA GLY A 35 9.87 -3.76 -13.20
C GLY A 35 10.03 -2.62 -12.19
N ARG A 36 9.23 -2.61 -11.10
CA ARG A 36 9.31 -1.57 -10.06
C ARG A 36 10.22 -2.02 -8.92
N ASP A 37 11.06 -1.09 -8.45
CA ASP A 37 11.67 -1.21 -7.12
C ASP A 37 10.59 -0.98 -6.07
N VAL A 38 10.47 -1.90 -5.10
CA VAL A 38 9.36 -1.90 -4.14
C VAL A 38 9.85 -2.06 -2.71
N GLU A 39 9.41 -1.15 -1.83
CA GLU A 39 9.61 -1.25 -0.39
C GLU A 39 8.30 -1.36 0.36
N ILE A 40 8.27 -2.20 1.41
CA ILE A 40 7.12 -2.35 2.32
C ILE A 40 7.49 -1.79 3.69
N LEU A 41 6.64 -0.90 4.17
CA LEU A 41 6.65 -0.38 5.54
C LEU A 41 5.38 -0.86 6.24
N ASP A 42 5.43 -2.07 6.80
CA ASP A 42 4.34 -2.60 7.61
C ASP A 42 4.53 -2.31 9.11
N ASP A 43 3.48 -2.55 9.91
CA ASP A 43 3.49 -2.24 11.34
C ASP A 43 4.66 -2.94 12.08
N ASP A 44 5.03 -4.16 11.70
CA ASP A 44 6.09 -4.92 12.39
C ASP A 44 7.47 -4.33 12.07
N VAL A 45 7.75 -4.04 10.80
CA VAL A 45 9.00 -3.39 10.37
C VAL A 45 9.13 -2.01 11.00
N VAL A 46 8.05 -1.23 10.99
CA VAL A 46 8.03 0.13 11.55
C VAL A 46 8.25 0.10 13.06
N ARG A 47 7.55 -0.75 13.80
CA ARG A 47 7.72 -0.84 15.26
C ARG A 47 9.11 -1.30 15.64
N THR A 48 9.66 -2.29 14.94
CA THR A 48 10.97 -2.84 15.26
C THR A 48 12.11 -1.87 14.97
N ASN A 49 11.99 -1.05 13.92
CA ASN A 49 13.12 -0.26 13.45
C ASN A 49 12.96 1.25 13.66
N LEU A 50 11.74 1.76 13.68
CA LEU A 50 11.46 3.19 13.66
C LEU A 50 10.72 3.71 14.90
N CYS A 51 10.00 2.85 15.62
CA CYS A 51 9.06 3.26 16.66
C CYS A 51 9.16 2.40 17.91
N GLN A 52 10.38 1.92 18.27
CA GLN A 52 10.62 1.16 19.51
C GLN A 52 10.38 1.99 20.77
N ASP A 53 10.52 3.31 20.64
CA ASP A 53 10.32 4.31 21.69
C ASP A 53 8.86 4.72 21.89
N LEU A 54 7.93 4.24 21.03
CA LEU A 54 6.53 4.66 21.03
C LEU A 54 5.60 3.55 21.52
N GLY A 55 4.50 3.98 22.19
CA GLY A 55 3.41 3.11 22.64
C GLY A 55 2.26 3.05 21.63
N PHE A 56 1.03 3.07 22.19
CA PHE A 56 -0.23 2.98 21.44
C PHE A 56 -1.15 4.18 21.71
N SER A 57 -0.65 5.25 22.35
CA SER A 57 -1.44 6.46 22.53
C SER A 57 -1.74 7.12 21.19
N GLU A 58 -2.70 8.04 21.16
CA GLU A 58 -3.01 8.84 19.98
C GLU A 58 -1.79 9.61 19.49
N GLN A 59 -1.05 10.24 20.41
CA GLN A 59 0.19 10.96 20.10
C GLN A 59 1.26 10.04 19.52
N ASP A 60 1.47 8.85 20.09
CA ASP A 60 2.42 7.87 19.56
C ASP A 60 2.03 7.40 18.18
N SER A 61 0.72 7.22 17.94
CA SER A 61 0.17 6.88 16.63
C SER A 61 0.49 7.97 15.61
N ASP A 62 0.26 9.24 15.94
CA ASP A 62 0.57 10.36 15.07
C ASP A 62 2.05 10.46 14.74
N ILE A 63 2.92 10.32 15.74
CA ILE A 63 4.38 10.30 15.53
C ILE A 63 4.79 9.14 14.63
N THR A 64 4.22 7.96 14.84
CA THR A 64 4.45 6.78 14.00
C THR A 64 4.13 7.08 12.54
N ILE A 65 2.95 7.65 12.28
CA ILE A 65 2.50 8.00 10.93
C ILE A 65 3.38 9.06 10.29
N GLN A 66 3.82 10.07 11.04
CA GLN A 66 4.75 11.08 10.54
C GLN A 66 6.10 10.48 10.14
N ARG A 67 6.66 9.57 10.96
CA ARG A 67 7.92 8.86 10.63
C ARG A 67 7.77 8.02 9.36
N ILE A 68 6.67 7.28 9.22
CA ILE A 68 6.36 6.51 8.00
C ILE A 68 6.24 7.44 6.80
N ALA A 69 5.48 8.52 6.91
CA ALA A 69 5.25 9.47 5.83
C ALA A 69 6.58 10.08 5.32
N PHE A 70 7.46 10.46 6.24
CA PHE A 70 8.77 10.98 5.89
C PHE A 70 9.61 9.97 5.07
N ILE A 71 9.64 8.70 5.47
CA ILE A 71 10.36 7.66 4.71
C ILE A 71 9.69 7.40 3.37
N CYS A 72 8.36 7.29 3.34
CA CYS A 72 7.61 7.16 2.08
C CYS A 72 7.94 8.29 1.11
N LYS A 73 7.98 9.56 1.59
CA LYS A 73 8.36 10.72 0.78
C LYS A 73 9.76 10.57 0.19
N LEU A 74 10.74 10.17 1.01
CA LEU A 74 12.13 10.01 0.55
C LEU A 74 12.23 8.94 -0.55
N LEU A 75 11.59 7.81 -0.37
CA LEU A 75 11.61 6.70 -1.33
C LEU A 75 10.82 7.05 -2.60
N THR A 76 9.62 7.60 -2.45
CA THR A 76 8.75 8.00 -3.57
C THR A 76 9.42 9.01 -4.49
N ARG A 77 10.06 10.05 -3.95
CA ARG A 77 10.76 11.04 -4.79
C ARG A 77 11.96 10.47 -5.56
N ASN A 78 12.50 9.33 -5.12
CA ASN A 78 13.59 8.61 -5.77
C ASN A 78 13.10 7.48 -6.71
N GLY A 79 11.82 7.46 -7.10
CA GLY A 79 11.29 6.54 -8.10
C GLY A 79 10.82 5.20 -7.55
N VAL A 80 10.93 4.96 -6.23
CA VAL A 80 10.52 3.70 -5.59
C VAL A 80 8.99 3.64 -5.45
N ALA A 81 8.41 2.46 -5.66
CA ALA A 81 7.05 2.15 -5.28
C ALA A 81 7.02 1.73 -3.81
N VAL A 82 6.37 2.52 -2.97
CA VAL A 82 6.29 2.25 -1.53
C VAL A 82 4.93 1.70 -1.16
N ILE A 83 4.89 0.68 -0.32
CA ILE A 83 3.66 0.13 0.25
C ILE A 83 3.70 0.37 1.76
N SER A 84 2.86 1.27 2.27
CA SER A 84 2.67 1.46 3.71
C SER A 84 1.46 0.66 4.17
N ALA A 85 1.63 -0.23 5.15
CA ALA A 85 0.58 -1.13 5.63
C ALA A 85 0.29 -0.94 7.14
N ALA A 86 0.23 0.31 7.59
CA ALA A 86 -0.13 0.68 8.95
C ALA A 86 -1.66 0.81 9.13
N ILE A 87 -2.15 0.75 10.36
CA ILE A 87 -3.57 0.98 10.68
C ILE A 87 -3.97 2.40 10.30
N SER A 88 -3.14 3.40 10.66
CA SER A 88 -3.34 4.85 10.41
C SER A 88 -4.78 5.31 10.75
N PRO A 89 -5.18 5.27 12.03
CA PRO A 89 -6.59 5.37 12.39
C PRO A 89 -7.20 6.77 12.16
N TYR A 90 -6.40 7.83 12.22
CA TYR A 90 -6.87 9.22 12.22
C TYR A 90 -6.77 9.84 10.83
N ARG A 91 -7.84 10.51 10.37
CA ARG A 91 -7.90 11.19 9.06
C ARG A 91 -6.86 12.26 8.93
N GLU A 92 -6.73 13.11 9.95
CA GLU A 92 -5.78 14.22 9.93
C GLU A 92 -4.34 13.76 9.69
N ALA A 93 -3.94 12.65 10.32
CA ALA A 93 -2.61 12.06 10.12
C ALA A 93 -2.42 11.56 8.69
N ARG A 94 -3.44 10.91 8.10
CA ARG A 94 -3.40 10.45 6.70
C ARG A 94 -3.37 11.61 5.72
N ASP A 95 -4.15 12.66 5.96
CA ASP A 95 -4.19 13.87 5.12
C ASP A 95 -2.84 14.60 5.14
N LYS A 96 -2.20 14.69 6.31
CA LYS A 96 -0.82 15.22 6.43
C LYS A 96 0.16 14.37 5.62
N ALA A 97 0.10 13.04 5.74
CA ALA A 97 0.96 12.13 4.99
C ALA A 97 0.73 12.27 3.47
N ARG A 98 -0.52 12.35 3.01
CA ARG A 98 -0.89 12.60 1.61
C ARG A 98 -0.24 13.88 1.07
N ASN A 99 -0.39 14.98 1.80
CA ASN A 99 0.15 16.28 1.40
C ASN A 99 1.69 16.27 1.37
N GLU A 100 2.32 15.55 2.28
CA GLU A 100 3.78 15.46 2.37
C GLU A 100 4.39 14.60 1.26
N ILE A 101 3.77 13.47 0.92
CA ILE A 101 4.27 12.49 -0.06
C ILE A 101 3.96 12.93 -1.50
N GLY A 102 2.78 13.48 -1.74
CA GLY A 102 2.30 13.94 -3.04
C GLY A 102 1.79 12.81 -3.94
N ASN A 103 2.64 11.90 -4.40
CA ASN A 103 2.23 10.73 -5.18
C ASN A 103 1.68 9.64 -4.25
N PHE A 104 0.46 9.80 -3.81
CA PHE A 104 -0.18 9.04 -2.74
C PHE A 104 -1.46 8.39 -3.23
N VAL A 105 -1.63 7.11 -2.95
CA VAL A 105 -2.82 6.32 -3.30
C VAL A 105 -3.34 5.68 -2.02
N GLU A 106 -4.41 6.24 -1.45
CA GLU A 106 -5.04 5.72 -0.24
C GLU A 106 -5.92 4.53 -0.58
N VAL A 107 -5.63 3.40 0.06
CA VAL A 107 -6.39 2.16 -0.08
C VAL A 107 -7.02 1.81 1.26
N TYR A 108 -8.34 1.96 1.34
CA TYR A 108 -9.10 1.55 2.51
C TYR A 108 -9.40 0.06 2.47
N VAL A 109 -8.75 -0.69 3.35
CA VAL A 109 -9.00 -2.12 3.54
C VAL A 109 -10.14 -2.28 4.54
N LYS A 110 -11.36 -2.24 4.01
CA LYS A 110 -12.61 -2.32 4.76
C LYS A 110 -12.91 -3.77 5.14
N CYS A 111 -13.10 -4.00 6.43
CA CYS A 111 -13.51 -5.29 6.97
C CYS A 111 -14.34 -5.05 8.23
N PRO A 112 -15.50 -5.70 8.39
CA PRO A 112 -16.26 -5.62 9.63
C PRO A 112 -15.42 -6.03 10.85
N LEU A 113 -15.62 -5.34 11.97
CA LEU A 113 -14.86 -5.58 13.19
C LEU A 113 -14.96 -7.05 13.65
N GLU A 114 -16.16 -7.62 13.57
CA GLU A 114 -16.43 -9.01 13.95
C GLU A 114 -15.56 -9.99 13.17
N VAL A 115 -15.41 -9.76 11.86
CA VAL A 115 -14.56 -10.58 10.98
C VAL A 115 -13.07 -10.39 11.31
N CYS A 116 -12.67 -9.16 11.65
CA CYS A 116 -11.30 -8.89 12.09
C CYS A 116 -10.98 -9.59 13.41
N VAL A 117 -11.93 -9.57 14.36
CA VAL A 117 -11.84 -10.28 15.65
C VAL A 117 -11.76 -11.79 15.46
N GLU A 118 -12.58 -12.36 14.56
CA GLU A 118 -12.54 -13.79 14.23
C GLU A 118 -11.19 -14.20 13.65
N ARG A 119 -10.64 -13.38 12.75
CA ARG A 119 -9.33 -13.64 12.14
C ARG A 119 -8.18 -13.56 13.11
N ASP A 120 -8.17 -12.60 14.00
CA ASP A 120 -7.18 -12.25 15.05
C ASP A 120 -5.82 -12.97 14.99
N ALA A 121 -5.19 -12.98 13.82
CA ALA A 121 -3.98 -13.77 13.52
C ALA A 121 -2.79 -13.48 14.47
N LYS A 122 -2.75 -12.28 15.07
CA LYS A 122 -1.72 -11.85 16.02
C LYS A 122 -2.18 -11.95 17.50
N GLY A 123 -3.42 -12.36 17.77
CA GLY A 123 -4.00 -12.42 19.09
C GLY A 123 -4.18 -11.05 19.78
N LEU A 124 -4.20 -9.97 19.00
CA LEU A 124 -4.25 -8.60 19.54
C LEU A 124 -5.63 -8.25 20.09
N TYR A 125 -6.71 -8.68 19.42
CA TYR A 125 -8.09 -8.51 19.92
C TYR A 125 -8.29 -9.27 21.22
N LYS A 126 -7.83 -10.52 21.27
CA LYS A 126 -7.90 -11.35 22.49
C LYS A 126 -7.17 -10.68 23.66
N LYS A 127 -6.00 -10.09 23.43
CA LYS A 127 -5.25 -9.35 24.46
C LYS A 127 -5.97 -8.06 24.87
N SER A 128 -6.54 -7.32 23.90
CA SER A 128 -7.29 -6.10 24.18
C SER A 128 -8.53 -6.37 25.02
N PHE A 129 -9.31 -7.41 24.70
CA PHE A 129 -10.48 -7.81 25.50
C PHE A 129 -10.14 -8.30 26.91
N LYS A 130 -8.92 -8.79 27.13
CA LYS A 130 -8.41 -9.14 28.47
C LYS A 130 -7.86 -7.93 29.24
N GLY A 131 -7.84 -6.74 28.64
CA GLY A 131 -7.26 -5.55 29.26
C GLY A 131 -5.73 -5.50 29.25
N GLU A 132 -5.06 -6.41 28.53
CA GLU A 132 -3.59 -6.42 28.38
C GLU A 132 -3.10 -5.29 27.43
N ILE A 133 -3.98 -4.80 26.53
CA ILE A 133 -3.73 -3.67 25.64
C ILE A 133 -4.82 -2.63 25.90
N HIS A 134 -4.44 -1.47 26.44
CA HIS A 134 -5.37 -0.44 26.87
C HIS A 134 -5.85 0.47 25.74
N SER A 135 -5.02 0.66 24.70
CA SER A 135 -5.30 1.57 23.56
C SER A 135 -5.26 0.78 22.26
N PHE A 136 -6.41 0.18 21.88
CA PHE A 136 -6.48 -0.64 20.67
C PHE A 136 -7.55 -0.15 19.72
N THR A 137 -7.13 0.22 18.51
CA THR A 137 -8.00 0.78 17.46
C THR A 137 -9.12 -0.19 17.09
N GLY A 138 -10.34 0.30 17.09
CA GLY A 138 -11.55 -0.49 16.82
C GLY A 138 -12.16 -1.15 18.05
N VAL A 139 -11.50 -1.13 19.21
CA VAL A 139 -12.03 -1.64 20.49
C VAL A 139 -12.15 -0.52 21.51
N SER A 140 -11.02 0.03 21.97
CA SER A 140 -10.97 1.11 22.97
C SER A 140 -10.64 2.47 22.39
N HIS A 141 -10.15 2.52 21.13
CA HIS A 141 -9.88 3.74 20.39
C HIS A 141 -10.62 3.73 19.05
N PRO A 142 -11.09 4.89 18.56
CA PRO A 142 -11.81 4.99 17.31
C PRO A 142 -10.90 4.69 16.10
N TYR A 143 -11.51 4.23 15.02
CA TYR A 143 -10.97 4.22 13.68
C TYR A 143 -11.82 5.15 12.81
N GLU A 144 -11.21 6.16 12.24
CA GLU A 144 -11.86 7.10 11.36
C GLU A 144 -11.74 6.64 9.90
N GLU A 145 -12.85 6.14 9.34
CA GLU A 145 -12.87 5.73 7.93
C GLU A 145 -12.46 6.89 7.02
N PRO A 146 -11.64 6.64 5.97
CA PRO A 146 -11.27 7.68 5.01
C PRO A 146 -12.50 8.18 4.25
N GLN A 147 -12.54 9.49 3.94
CA GLN A 147 -13.68 10.09 3.26
C GLN A 147 -13.61 9.90 1.73
N ASN A 148 -12.42 10.02 1.17
CA ASN A 148 -12.20 9.99 -0.27
C ASN A 148 -10.94 9.15 -0.63
N PRO A 149 -10.90 7.85 -0.28
CA PRO A 149 -9.79 7.00 -0.67
C PRO A 149 -9.84 6.75 -2.19
N GLU A 150 -8.68 6.58 -2.81
CA GLU A 150 -8.60 6.20 -4.23
C GLU A 150 -9.18 4.81 -4.50
N LEU A 151 -9.20 3.94 -3.47
CA LEU A 151 -9.75 2.60 -3.59
C LEU A 151 -10.27 2.08 -2.25
N ILE A 152 -11.39 1.37 -2.29
CA ILE A 152 -11.96 0.60 -1.17
C ILE A 152 -11.92 -0.88 -1.52
N LEU A 153 -11.36 -1.70 -0.62
CA LEU A 153 -11.33 -3.15 -0.71
C LEU A 153 -12.18 -3.76 0.40
N GLU A 154 -13.18 -4.56 0.06
CA GLU A 154 -14.06 -5.23 1.02
C GLU A 154 -13.58 -6.68 1.25
N THR A 155 -12.57 -6.84 2.09
CA THR A 155 -11.85 -8.12 2.28
C THR A 155 -12.63 -9.22 2.99
N ASN A 156 -13.85 -8.97 3.39
CA ASN A 156 -14.81 -9.99 3.81
C ASN A 156 -15.63 -10.55 2.63
N LYS A 157 -15.53 -9.94 1.43
CA LYS A 157 -16.30 -10.31 0.23
C LYS A 157 -15.42 -10.73 -0.94
N GLU A 158 -14.14 -10.35 -0.90
CA GLU A 158 -13.20 -10.57 -1.99
C GLU A 158 -11.93 -11.25 -1.48
N ASN A 159 -11.27 -12.03 -2.31
CA ASN A 159 -10.01 -12.67 -1.99
C ASN A 159 -8.81 -11.74 -2.21
N VAL A 160 -7.63 -12.21 -1.80
CA VAL A 160 -6.38 -11.41 -1.86
C VAL A 160 -5.99 -11.08 -3.31
N GLU A 161 -6.21 -12.02 -4.24
CA GLU A 161 -5.89 -11.84 -5.66
C GLU A 161 -6.79 -10.77 -6.30
N GLU A 162 -8.10 -10.83 -6.05
CA GLU A 162 -9.08 -9.84 -6.52
C GLU A 162 -8.75 -8.44 -5.98
N SER A 163 -8.47 -8.34 -4.68
CA SER A 163 -8.08 -7.08 -4.03
C SER A 163 -6.80 -6.50 -4.66
N THR A 164 -5.78 -7.35 -4.89
CA THR A 164 -4.51 -6.91 -5.48
C THR A 164 -4.68 -6.46 -6.92
N ASN A 165 -5.48 -7.19 -7.72
CA ASN A 165 -5.76 -6.81 -9.12
C ASN A 165 -6.50 -5.47 -9.21
N LYS A 166 -7.41 -5.16 -8.28
CA LYS A 166 -8.05 -3.85 -8.18
C LYS A 166 -7.04 -2.73 -7.95
N ILE A 167 -6.03 -2.97 -7.09
CA ILE A 167 -4.97 -1.98 -6.84
C ILE A 167 -4.14 -1.76 -8.10
N ILE A 168 -3.69 -2.84 -8.76
CA ILE A 168 -2.91 -2.74 -10.00
C ILE A 168 -3.70 -1.95 -11.07
N LYS A 169 -4.98 -2.27 -11.26
CA LYS A 169 -5.84 -1.53 -12.19
C LYS A 169 -5.90 -0.05 -11.83
N LYS A 170 -6.09 0.29 -10.54
CA LYS A 170 -6.11 1.68 -10.08
C LYS A 170 -4.77 2.40 -10.32
N LEU A 171 -3.64 1.74 -10.11
CA LEU A 171 -2.32 2.29 -10.37
C LEU A 171 -2.07 2.56 -11.87
N ILE A 172 -2.60 1.72 -12.76
CA ILE A 172 -2.59 1.95 -14.21
C ILE A 172 -3.47 3.16 -14.56
N GLU A 173 -4.71 3.22 -14.06
CA GLU A 173 -5.63 4.35 -14.26
C GLU A 173 -5.01 5.69 -13.82
N LEU A 174 -4.23 5.69 -12.74
CA LEU A 174 -3.53 6.87 -12.22
C LEU A 174 -2.20 7.17 -12.92
N GLY A 175 -1.79 6.35 -13.89
CA GLY A 175 -0.56 6.53 -14.66
C GLY A 175 0.72 6.23 -13.88
N TYR A 176 0.66 5.41 -12.83
CA TYR A 176 1.83 4.93 -12.09
C TYR A 176 2.44 3.65 -12.66
N LEU A 177 1.63 2.87 -13.37
CA LEU A 177 2.05 1.66 -14.08
C LEU A 177 1.63 1.75 -15.54
N ASN A 178 2.47 1.24 -16.43
CA ASN A 178 2.14 1.09 -17.85
C ASN A 178 1.46 -0.26 -18.07
N THR A 179 0.55 -0.37 -19.03
CA THR A 179 0.05 -1.66 -19.48
C THR A 179 1.18 -2.42 -20.21
N LYS A 180 1.10 -3.75 -20.29
CA LYS A 180 2.09 -4.54 -21.04
C LYS A 180 2.14 -4.16 -22.53
N GLU A 181 1.09 -3.53 -23.04
CA GLU A 181 0.99 -3.00 -24.39
C GLU A 181 1.74 -1.69 -24.59
N ASP A 182 1.98 -0.93 -23.49
CA ASP A 182 2.70 0.36 -23.54
C ASP A 182 4.24 0.22 -23.46
N VAL A 183 4.77 -1.00 -23.42
CA VAL A 183 6.22 -1.26 -23.25
C VAL A 183 7.00 -0.86 -24.51
N TYR A 184 6.35 -0.85 -25.68
CA TYR A 184 6.95 -0.36 -26.93
C TYR A 184 6.07 0.77 -27.50
N SER A 185 6.70 1.89 -27.83
CA SER A 185 6.02 2.89 -28.65
C SER A 185 5.71 2.29 -30.04
N SER A 186 4.68 2.79 -30.73
CA SER A 186 4.38 2.34 -32.09
C SER A 186 5.58 2.46 -33.04
N GLU A 187 6.50 3.41 -32.79
CA GLU A 187 7.77 3.56 -33.51
C GLU A 187 8.78 2.46 -33.17
N GLU A 188 8.88 2.07 -31.91
CA GLU A 188 9.78 0.99 -31.46
C GLU A 188 9.27 -0.36 -31.92
N GLU A 189 7.95 -0.64 -31.86
CA GLU A 189 7.33 -1.82 -32.47
C GLU A 189 7.62 -1.89 -33.97
N GLY A 190 7.44 -0.79 -34.69
CA GLY A 190 7.77 -0.70 -36.11
C GLY A 190 9.23 -0.98 -36.42
N MET A 191 10.17 -0.48 -35.58
CA MET A 191 11.59 -0.77 -35.72
C MET A 191 11.93 -2.23 -35.40
N ILE A 192 11.32 -2.83 -34.39
CA ILE A 192 11.50 -4.23 -34.00
C ILE A 192 10.98 -5.14 -35.12
N ILE A 193 9.77 -4.92 -35.63
CA ILE A 193 9.15 -5.64 -36.74
C ILE A 193 10.05 -5.59 -37.97
N LYS A 194 10.52 -4.37 -38.35
CA LYS A 194 11.40 -4.19 -39.50
C LYS A 194 12.75 -4.91 -39.35
N ARG A 195 13.28 -4.96 -38.13
CA ARG A 195 14.54 -5.67 -37.82
C ARG A 195 14.38 -7.18 -37.85
N LEU A 196 13.26 -7.70 -37.29
CA LEU A 196 12.94 -9.13 -37.32
C LEU A 196 12.63 -9.62 -38.74
N SER A 197 11.91 -8.82 -39.56
CA SER A 197 11.68 -9.12 -40.98
C SER A 197 12.98 -9.11 -41.76
N GLY A 198 13.87 -8.13 -41.52
CA GLY A 198 15.20 -8.07 -42.17
C GLY A 198 16.14 -9.24 -41.80
N LEU A 199 15.89 -9.88 -40.67
CA LEU A 199 16.61 -11.08 -40.21
C LEU A 199 15.92 -12.40 -40.60
N GLY A 200 14.74 -12.34 -41.26
CA GLY A 200 14.00 -13.54 -41.71
C GLY A 200 13.24 -14.28 -40.62
N TYR A 201 13.01 -13.65 -39.44
CA TYR A 201 12.26 -14.26 -38.34
C TYR A 201 10.72 -14.08 -38.48
N ILE A 202 10.29 -13.08 -39.22
CA ILE A 202 8.88 -12.81 -39.54
C ILE A 202 8.75 -12.40 -41.00
N ASN A 203 7.64 -12.78 -41.64
CA ASN A 203 7.28 -12.41 -43.02
C ASN A 203 6.52 -11.08 -43.07
#